data_5cca1be364f6413ddf8ae8acd6df4ddc
#
_entry.id   5cca1be364f6413ddf8ae8acd6df4ddc
#
_cell.length_a   1.000
_cell.length_b   1.000
_cell.length_c   1.000
_cell.angle_alpha   90.00
_cell.angle_beta   90.00
_cell.angle_gamma   90.00
#
_symmetry.space_group_name_H-M   'P 1'
#
loop_
_entity.id
_entity.type
_entity.pdbx_description
1 polymer ?
#
loop_
_entity_poly.entity_id
_entity_poly.type
_entity_poly.pdbx_seq_one_letter_code
_entity_poly.pdbx_strand_id
1 'polypeptide(L)'
;MNKGQKYAIVDIETTGHSPANGDRMIQIAIVIMQDWQVVKTYTKFIHPGKKIPLFIQDLTNITDDDVKDALPFEAYADYIYELLQDTVFVAHNTDFDLAFLQAEFTRAGLSKWHGKKMDTVELAKILFPMSLSYKLGDLASDLKIPLESAHRADDDALATAYLLKSCWEELLTLPLVTLEQLHKRSFRLRSNLAQLFFDALVLKRSKVSIDIDHVFFNKLAIRKMAPTPKNGDEIVPYPQTTDDKLLLLQKAIPNFEVRPQQFKMMDSIYEKLNAKEEHVIEASTGIGKTLGYLVPAIFYAKQTNQKIGISTYTSHLLDQLLQNEIPVLEQML
;
A
#
# COMPACT_ATOMS: atom_id res chain seq x y z
N MET A 1 19.02 17.57 8.26
CA MET A 1 19.25 16.13 8.21
C MET A 1 19.95 15.73 9.48
N ASN A 2 19.36 14.86 10.24
CA ASN A 2 20.08 14.16 11.29
C ASN A 2 21.07 13.20 10.59
N LYS A 3 22.21 13.74 10.17
CA LYS A 3 23.27 12.90 9.59
C LYS A 3 23.67 11.89 10.65
N GLY A 4 23.46 10.62 10.35
CA GLY A 4 23.80 9.53 11.22
C GLY A 4 22.66 8.86 11.97
N GLN A 5 21.37 9.26 11.77
CA GLN A 5 20.26 8.50 12.33
C GLN A 5 20.30 7.08 11.78
N LYS A 6 20.34 6.11 12.68
CA LYS A 6 20.27 4.70 12.35
C LYS A 6 18.83 4.20 12.55
N TYR A 7 18.41 3.32 11.65
CA TYR A 7 17.18 2.58 11.73
C TYR A 7 17.54 1.09 11.88
N ALA A 8 16.96 0.44 12.87
CA ALA A 8 17.05 -1.01 13.03
C ALA A 8 15.72 -1.61 12.54
N ILE A 9 15.75 -2.14 11.34
CA ILE A 9 14.61 -2.79 10.72
C ILE A 9 14.62 -4.24 11.20
N VAL A 10 13.57 -4.63 11.90
CA VAL A 10 13.47 -5.93 12.55
C VAL A 10 12.28 -6.68 11.98
N ASP A 11 12.50 -7.95 11.72
CA ASP A 11 11.47 -8.92 11.40
C ASP A 11 11.74 -10.23 12.13
N ILE A 12 10.69 -10.92 12.56
CA ILE A 12 10.80 -12.14 13.33
C ILE A 12 9.84 -13.21 12.84
N GLU A 13 10.30 -14.47 12.87
CA GLU A 13 9.42 -15.63 12.75
C GLU A 13 9.23 -16.28 14.11
N THR A 14 8.04 -16.83 14.34
CA THR A 14 7.61 -17.28 15.67
C THR A 14 6.81 -18.58 15.61
N THR A 15 6.70 -19.28 16.73
CA THR A 15 5.86 -20.49 16.83
C THR A 15 4.36 -20.23 16.90
N GLY A 16 3.93 -18.94 16.87
CA GLY A 16 2.54 -18.55 16.95
C GLY A 16 2.40 -17.04 17.11
N HIS A 17 1.23 -16.58 17.52
CA HIS A 17 0.88 -15.14 17.41
C HIS A 17 1.11 -14.32 18.67
N SER A 18 1.39 -14.94 19.83
CA SER A 18 1.43 -14.20 21.10
C SER A 18 2.43 -14.77 22.08
N PRO A 19 3.42 -13.99 22.53
CA PRO A 19 4.36 -14.40 23.56
C PRO A 19 3.67 -14.66 24.91
N ALA A 20 2.49 -14.06 25.16
CA ALA A 20 1.69 -14.32 26.37
C ALA A 20 1.11 -15.73 26.38
N ASN A 21 0.89 -16.34 25.22
CA ASN A 21 0.43 -17.72 25.09
C ASN A 21 1.59 -18.75 25.11
N GLY A 22 2.81 -18.29 25.38
CA GLY A 22 4.00 -19.14 25.38
C GLY A 22 4.59 -19.38 24.00
N ASP A 23 4.21 -18.59 23.00
CA ASP A 23 4.87 -18.64 21.70
C ASP A 23 6.27 -18.03 21.77
N ARG A 24 7.18 -18.54 20.96
CA ARG A 24 8.62 -18.24 21.00
C ARG A 24 9.10 -17.82 19.60
N MET A 25 10.18 -17.04 19.56
CA MET A 25 10.90 -16.79 18.31
C MET A 25 11.56 -18.06 17.77
N ILE A 26 11.60 -18.19 16.45
CA ILE A 26 12.34 -19.21 15.69
C ILE A 26 13.36 -18.60 14.74
N GLN A 27 13.15 -17.36 14.30
CA GLN A 27 14.13 -16.59 13.53
C GLN A 27 14.03 -15.13 13.91
N ILE A 28 15.14 -14.41 13.86
CA ILE A 28 15.22 -12.96 13.92
C ILE A 28 16.13 -12.43 12.84
N ALA A 29 15.70 -11.40 12.17
CA ALA A 29 16.53 -10.61 11.27
C ALA A 29 16.52 -9.14 11.69
N ILE A 30 17.70 -8.51 11.62
CA ILE A 30 17.91 -7.09 11.90
C ILE A 30 18.72 -6.50 10.77
N VAL A 31 18.16 -5.53 10.07
CA VAL A 31 18.82 -4.74 9.04
C VAL A 31 19.07 -3.34 9.59
N ILE A 32 20.34 -2.98 9.73
CA ILE A 32 20.70 -1.61 10.11
C ILE A 32 20.84 -0.77 8.86
N MET A 33 20.03 0.28 8.79
CA MET A 33 20.09 1.28 7.73
C MET A 33 20.58 2.60 8.29
N GLN A 34 21.50 3.23 7.58
CA GLN A 34 22.01 4.57 7.87
C GLN A 34 22.16 5.33 6.56
N ASP A 35 21.78 6.62 6.55
CA ASP A 35 21.81 7.46 5.34
C ASP A 35 21.09 6.81 4.13
N TRP A 36 20.00 6.07 4.40
CA TRP A 36 19.16 5.35 3.45
C TRP A 36 19.87 4.21 2.73
N GLN A 37 20.93 3.68 3.32
CA GLN A 37 21.65 2.51 2.83
C GLN A 37 21.72 1.45 3.92
N VAL A 38 21.64 0.20 3.52
CA VAL A 38 21.89 -0.94 4.41
C VAL A 38 23.37 -0.98 4.73
N VAL A 39 23.71 -0.87 6.02
CA VAL A 39 25.11 -0.88 6.49
C VAL A 39 25.47 -2.15 7.24
N LYS A 40 24.49 -2.91 7.72
CA LYS A 40 24.69 -4.17 8.43
C LYS A 40 23.42 -5.01 8.37
N THR A 41 23.59 -6.31 8.26
CA THR A 41 22.54 -7.31 8.42
C THR A 41 22.95 -8.30 9.51
N TYR A 42 21.98 -8.77 10.26
CA TYR A 42 22.16 -9.78 11.31
C TYR A 42 20.95 -10.70 11.29
N THR A 43 21.17 -11.99 11.05
CA THR A 43 20.09 -12.99 11.02
C THR A 43 20.51 -14.20 11.83
N LYS A 44 19.61 -14.73 12.64
CA LYS A 44 19.81 -15.94 13.44
C LYS A 44 18.56 -16.77 13.52
N PHE A 45 18.71 -18.07 13.37
CA PHE A 45 17.74 -19.03 13.88
C PHE A 45 17.83 -19.07 15.40
N ILE A 46 16.68 -19.26 16.04
CA ILE A 46 16.53 -19.29 17.49
C ILE A 46 15.88 -20.61 17.87
N HIS A 47 16.50 -21.35 18.78
CA HIS A 47 15.88 -22.55 19.31
C HIS A 47 14.70 -22.19 20.25
N PRO A 48 13.45 -22.53 19.89
CA PRO A 48 12.27 -22.07 20.65
C PRO A 48 12.03 -22.80 21.96
N GLY A 49 12.76 -23.88 22.24
CA GLY A 49 12.53 -24.74 23.40
C GLY A 49 11.27 -25.62 23.34
N LYS A 50 10.59 -25.62 22.20
CA LYS A 50 9.37 -26.39 21.92
C LYS A 50 9.29 -26.73 20.43
N LYS A 51 8.42 -27.67 20.05
CA LYS A 51 8.17 -28.00 18.65
C LYS A 51 7.49 -26.84 17.92
N ILE A 52 7.86 -26.66 16.68
CA ILE A 52 7.22 -25.70 15.78
C ILE A 52 5.93 -26.32 15.24
N PRO A 53 4.75 -25.69 15.40
CA PRO A 53 3.51 -26.19 14.83
C PRO A 53 3.59 -26.36 13.31
N LEU A 54 2.99 -27.42 12.76
CA LEU A 54 3.08 -27.73 11.33
C LEU A 54 2.65 -26.56 10.45
N PHE A 55 1.56 -25.87 10.82
CA PHE A 55 1.08 -24.73 10.03
C PHE A 55 2.08 -23.54 10.01
N ILE A 56 2.91 -23.41 11.05
CA ILE A 56 4.01 -22.40 11.06
C ILE A 56 5.15 -22.88 10.16
N GLN A 57 5.50 -24.17 10.21
CA GLN A 57 6.51 -24.72 9.31
C GLN A 57 6.12 -24.55 7.84
N ASP A 58 4.84 -24.78 7.51
CA ASP A 58 4.30 -24.59 6.17
C ASP A 58 4.29 -23.10 5.74
N LEU A 59 4.06 -22.19 6.71
CA LEU A 59 4.02 -20.75 6.45
C LEU A 59 5.42 -20.15 6.25
N THR A 60 6.35 -20.49 7.14
CA THR A 60 7.68 -19.86 7.21
C THR A 60 8.76 -20.65 6.48
N ASN A 61 8.46 -21.89 6.10
CA ASN A 61 9.43 -22.87 5.61
C ASN A 61 10.58 -23.14 6.62
N ILE A 62 10.34 -22.91 7.92
CA ILE A 62 11.30 -23.19 9.00
C ILE A 62 10.81 -24.42 9.76
N THR A 63 11.62 -25.46 9.76
CA THR A 63 11.31 -26.75 10.41
C THR A 63 12.02 -26.90 11.75
N ASP A 64 11.62 -27.91 12.53
CA ASP A 64 12.35 -28.26 13.76
C ASP A 64 13.83 -28.60 13.49
N ASP A 65 14.14 -29.15 12.31
CA ASP A 65 15.52 -29.47 11.91
C ASP A 65 16.38 -28.22 11.68
N ASP A 66 15.80 -27.15 11.18
CA ASP A 66 16.51 -25.88 10.93
C ASP A 66 16.95 -25.20 12.23
N VAL A 67 16.19 -25.40 13.30
CA VAL A 67 16.44 -24.73 14.59
C VAL A 67 17.05 -25.66 15.67
N LYS A 68 17.24 -26.96 15.40
CA LYS A 68 17.70 -27.93 16.41
C LYS A 68 19.08 -27.62 17.00
N ASP A 69 19.99 -27.11 16.17
CA ASP A 69 21.36 -26.74 16.55
C ASP A 69 21.50 -25.24 16.86
N ALA A 70 20.40 -24.46 16.76
CA ALA A 70 20.39 -23.06 17.09
C ALA A 70 20.45 -22.85 18.61
N LEU A 71 21.11 -21.78 19.04
CA LEU A 71 21.09 -21.38 20.44
C LEU A 71 19.76 -20.70 20.80
N PRO A 72 19.34 -20.75 22.07
CA PRO A 72 18.17 -20.00 22.53
C PRO A 72 18.43 -18.51 22.50
N PHE A 73 17.36 -17.71 22.54
CA PHE A 73 17.44 -16.24 22.37
C PHE A 73 18.38 -15.59 23.39
N GLU A 74 18.42 -16.11 24.60
CA GLU A 74 19.26 -15.63 25.71
C GLU A 74 20.75 -15.53 25.32
N ALA A 75 21.22 -16.43 24.46
CA ALA A 75 22.61 -16.39 23.95
C ALA A 75 22.92 -15.19 23.04
N TYR A 76 21.90 -14.57 22.48
CA TYR A 76 22.02 -13.44 21.56
C TYR A 76 21.48 -12.14 22.15
N ALA A 77 20.82 -12.21 23.30
CA ALA A 77 20.02 -11.12 23.86
C ALA A 77 20.83 -9.83 24.07
N ASP A 78 22.00 -9.92 24.70
CA ASP A 78 22.85 -8.74 24.94
C ASP A 78 23.28 -8.07 23.64
N TYR A 79 23.68 -8.85 22.66
CA TYR A 79 24.11 -8.35 21.38
C TYR A 79 22.96 -7.69 20.58
N ILE A 80 21.78 -8.33 20.58
CA ILE A 80 20.57 -7.78 19.94
C ILE A 80 20.16 -6.48 20.65
N TYR A 81 20.20 -6.48 21.98
CA TYR A 81 19.87 -5.31 22.78
C TYR A 81 20.80 -4.14 22.46
N GLU A 82 22.12 -4.40 22.33
CA GLU A 82 23.12 -3.40 21.92
C GLU A 82 22.87 -2.88 20.49
N LEU A 83 22.56 -3.75 19.55
CA LEU A 83 22.23 -3.37 18.16
C LEU A 83 21.06 -2.37 18.08
N LEU A 84 20.11 -2.46 19.00
CA LEU A 84 18.93 -1.59 19.03
C LEU A 84 19.19 -0.25 19.74
N GLN A 85 20.34 -0.10 20.46
CA GLN A 85 20.66 1.17 21.10
C GLN A 85 20.95 2.26 20.07
N ASP A 86 20.52 3.47 20.35
CA ASP A 86 20.71 4.64 19.49
C ASP A 86 20.12 4.51 18.08
N THR A 87 19.16 3.57 17.91
CA THR A 87 18.44 3.39 16.66
C THR A 87 16.96 3.74 16.81
N VAL A 88 16.29 3.92 15.66
CA VAL A 88 14.84 3.85 15.59
C VAL A 88 14.47 2.42 15.21
N PHE A 89 13.71 1.74 16.06
CA PHE A 89 13.17 0.42 15.78
C PHE A 89 12.12 0.53 14.68
N VAL A 90 12.25 -0.25 13.63
CA VAL A 90 11.32 -0.25 12.49
C VAL A 90 10.86 -1.69 12.23
N ALA A 91 9.57 -1.87 12.02
CA ALA A 91 9.02 -3.14 11.56
C ALA A 91 7.77 -2.91 10.69
N HIS A 92 7.36 -3.95 10.00
CA HIS A 92 6.10 -3.96 9.27
C HIS A 92 5.01 -4.58 10.14
N ASN A 93 4.26 -3.75 10.89
CA ASN A 93 3.40 -4.10 12.04
C ASN A 93 4.20 -4.22 13.36
N THR A 94 4.82 -3.13 13.74
CA THR A 94 5.79 -2.98 14.85
C THR A 94 5.34 -3.59 16.18
N ASP A 95 4.04 -3.58 16.49
CA ASP A 95 3.53 -4.05 17.79
C ASP A 95 3.74 -5.57 17.95
N PHE A 96 3.73 -6.33 16.86
CA PHE A 96 3.99 -7.77 16.88
C PHE A 96 5.44 -8.09 17.23
N ASP A 97 6.39 -7.57 16.44
CA ASP A 97 7.82 -7.86 16.63
C ASP A 97 8.31 -7.35 17.98
N LEU A 98 7.89 -6.16 18.35
CA LEU A 98 8.30 -5.56 19.62
C LEU A 98 7.74 -6.34 20.83
N ALA A 99 6.52 -6.88 20.74
CA ALA A 99 5.96 -7.69 21.83
C ALA A 99 6.77 -8.96 22.10
N PHE A 100 7.20 -9.66 21.05
CA PHE A 100 8.06 -10.83 21.18
C PHE A 100 9.46 -10.47 21.71
N LEU A 101 10.09 -9.43 21.13
CA LEU A 101 11.39 -8.97 21.63
C LEU A 101 11.37 -8.58 23.10
N GLN A 102 10.35 -7.86 23.56
CA GLN A 102 10.21 -7.49 24.96
C GLN A 102 10.07 -8.70 25.87
N ALA A 103 9.30 -9.71 25.42
CA ALA A 103 9.14 -10.96 26.17
C ALA A 103 10.45 -11.75 26.26
N GLU A 104 11.19 -11.83 25.16
CA GLU A 104 12.48 -12.54 25.13
C GLU A 104 13.57 -11.80 25.93
N PHE A 105 13.63 -10.46 25.86
CA PHE A 105 14.54 -9.67 26.73
C PHE A 105 14.24 -9.89 28.21
N THR A 106 12.95 -9.91 28.58
CA THR A 106 12.55 -10.17 29.96
C THR A 106 12.98 -11.58 30.41
N ARG A 107 12.86 -12.61 29.56
CA ARG A 107 13.32 -13.98 29.84
C ARG A 107 14.84 -14.04 30.00
N ALA A 108 15.57 -13.29 29.18
CA ALA A 108 17.03 -13.17 29.26
C ALA A 108 17.51 -12.34 30.46
N GLY A 109 16.60 -11.82 31.28
CA GLY A 109 16.95 -10.98 32.45
C GLY A 109 17.31 -9.53 32.10
N LEU A 110 17.06 -9.11 30.88
CA LEU A 110 17.31 -7.73 30.45
C LEU A 110 16.09 -6.83 30.71
N SER A 111 16.36 -5.53 30.81
CA SER A 111 15.31 -4.52 30.88
C SER A 111 14.53 -4.46 29.58
N LYS A 112 13.28 -4.01 29.65
CA LYS A 112 12.52 -3.69 28.44
C LYS A 112 13.25 -2.61 27.64
N TRP A 113 13.28 -2.78 26.32
CA TRP A 113 13.80 -1.74 25.44
C TRP A 113 12.80 -0.59 25.33
N HIS A 114 13.28 0.65 25.38
CA HIS A 114 12.47 1.87 25.42
C HIS A 114 12.98 2.91 24.42
N GLY A 115 13.11 2.52 23.16
CA GLY A 115 13.52 3.45 22.10
C GLY A 115 12.33 4.00 21.31
N LYS A 116 12.67 4.78 20.28
CA LYS A 116 11.70 5.24 19.29
C LYS A 116 11.34 4.10 18.36
N LYS A 117 10.05 3.98 18.01
CA LYS A 117 9.55 2.97 17.06
C LYS A 117 8.85 3.60 15.87
N MET A 118 8.92 2.94 14.74
CA MET A 118 8.30 3.36 13.49
C MET A 118 7.65 2.15 12.80
N ASP A 119 6.37 2.27 12.48
CA ASP A 119 5.60 1.24 11.79
C ASP A 119 5.48 1.58 10.31
N THR A 120 6.00 0.72 9.44
CA THR A 120 5.95 0.95 7.99
C THR A 120 4.55 0.77 7.42
N VAL A 121 3.63 0.03 8.07
CA VAL A 121 2.21 -0.03 7.69
C VAL A 121 1.54 1.31 7.91
N GLU A 122 1.78 1.95 9.08
CA GLU A 122 1.22 3.28 9.37
C GLU A 122 1.77 4.33 8.40
N LEU A 123 3.07 4.27 8.11
CA LEU A 123 3.72 5.18 7.17
C LEU A 123 3.20 4.98 5.73
N ALA A 124 3.08 3.73 5.27
CA ALA A 124 2.58 3.41 3.94
C ALA A 124 1.12 3.86 3.75
N LYS A 125 0.26 3.71 4.76
CA LYS A 125 -1.12 4.22 4.72
C LYS A 125 -1.21 5.75 4.52
N ILE A 126 -0.21 6.48 5.00
CA ILE A 126 -0.14 7.93 4.83
C ILE A 126 0.35 8.30 3.43
N LEU A 127 1.35 7.60 2.91
CA LEU A 127 2.03 7.96 1.66
C LEU A 127 1.40 7.32 0.42
N PHE A 128 0.86 6.12 0.56
CA PHE A 128 0.23 5.35 -0.51
C PHE A 128 -1.25 5.07 -0.21
N PRO A 129 -2.08 6.12 -0.04
CA PRO A 129 -3.48 5.95 0.41
C PRO A 129 -4.36 5.21 -0.59
N MET A 130 -3.88 5.02 -1.82
CA MET A 130 -4.59 4.30 -2.89
C MET A 130 -4.17 2.84 -3.02
N SER A 131 -3.22 2.36 -2.21
CA SER A 131 -2.84 0.95 -2.22
C SER A 131 -3.99 0.07 -1.77
N LEU A 132 -4.19 -1.06 -2.48
CA LEU A 132 -5.27 -2.02 -2.24
C LEU A 132 -5.04 -2.84 -0.98
N SER A 133 -3.78 -3.05 -0.66
CA SER A 133 -3.32 -3.82 0.49
C SER A 133 -2.09 -3.16 1.08
N TYR A 134 -1.92 -3.35 2.38
CA TYR A 134 -0.75 -2.89 3.11
C TYR A 134 0.06 -4.07 3.68
N LYS A 135 -0.10 -5.27 3.11
CA LYS A 135 0.78 -6.40 3.37
C LYS A 135 2.13 -6.13 2.70
N LEU A 136 3.22 -6.57 3.34
CA LEU A 136 4.58 -6.32 2.83
C LEU A 136 4.76 -6.83 1.39
N GLY A 137 4.31 -8.05 1.09
CA GLY A 137 4.42 -8.62 -0.24
C GLY A 137 3.68 -7.84 -1.32
N ASP A 138 2.47 -7.35 -1.01
CA ASP A 138 1.67 -6.56 -1.95
C ASP A 138 2.33 -5.20 -2.21
N LEU A 139 2.77 -4.50 -1.14
CA LEU A 139 3.50 -3.23 -1.28
C LEU A 139 4.83 -3.41 -2.00
N ALA A 140 5.54 -4.50 -1.73
CA ALA A 140 6.80 -4.80 -2.42
C ALA A 140 6.58 -4.99 -3.93
N SER A 141 5.52 -5.70 -4.31
CA SER A 141 5.11 -5.87 -5.71
C SER A 141 4.78 -4.53 -6.37
N ASP A 142 3.92 -3.72 -5.74
CA ASP A 142 3.46 -2.42 -6.26
C ASP A 142 4.63 -1.44 -6.45
N LEU A 143 5.56 -1.43 -5.50
CA LEU A 143 6.73 -0.53 -5.50
C LEU A 143 7.98 -1.14 -6.16
N LYS A 144 7.87 -2.36 -6.73
CA LYS A 144 8.97 -3.10 -7.38
C LYS A 144 10.16 -3.31 -6.46
N ILE A 145 9.90 -3.58 -5.20
CA ILE A 145 10.91 -3.92 -4.20
C ILE A 145 11.22 -5.42 -4.32
N PRO A 146 12.50 -5.82 -4.38
CA PRO A 146 12.86 -7.23 -4.38
C PRO A 146 12.40 -7.93 -3.10
N LEU A 147 11.68 -9.03 -3.24
CA LEU A 147 11.29 -9.94 -2.17
C LEU A 147 11.29 -11.35 -2.73
N GLU A 148 12.36 -12.12 -2.45
CA GLU A 148 12.56 -13.43 -3.05
C GLU A 148 11.78 -14.53 -2.34
N SER A 149 11.77 -14.51 -0.99
CA SER A 149 11.15 -15.54 -0.16
C SER A 149 10.34 -14.88 0.96
N ALA A 150 9.07 -14.58 0.68
CA ALA A 150 8.15 -14.09 1.70
C ALA A 150 8.04 -15.09 2.87
N HIS A 151 7.86 -14.57 4.09
CA HIS A 151 7.83 -15.33 5.35
C HIS A 151 9.17 -15.94 5.73
N ARG A 152 10.24 -15.25 5.40
CA ARG A 152 11.57 -15.43 5.97
C ARG A 152 12.04 -14.10 6.53
N ALA A 153 12.39 -14.08 7.80
CA ALA A 153 12.71 -12.83 8.49
C ALA A 153 13.83 -12.02 7.81
N ASP A 154 14.83 -12.67 7.19
CA ASP A 154 15.93 -12.00 6.48
C ASP A 154 15.45 -11.24 5.23
N ASP A 155 14.61 -11.87 4.41
CA ASP A 155 14.06 -11.26 3.20
C ASP A 155 13.01 -10.20 3.55
N ASP A 156 12.15 -10.45 4.55
CA ASP A 156 11.10 -9.53 4.97
C ASP A 156 11.68 -8.28 5.66
N ALA A 157 12.73 -8.42 6.49
CA ALA A 157 13.44 -7.28 7.06
C ALA A 157 14.13 -6.43 5.97
N LEU A 158 14.73 -7.06 4.96
CA LEU A 158 15.37 -6.35 3.85
C LEU A 158 14.33 -5.64 2.97
N ALA A 159 13.24 -6.29 2.63
CA ALA A 159 12.13 -5.68 1.90
C ALA A 159 11.51 -4.51 2.67
N THR A 160 11.35 -4.64 4.00
CA THR A 160 10.89 -3.56 4.87
C THR A 160 11.88 -2.38 4.89
N ALA A 161 13.18 -2.63 4.83
CA ALA A 161 14.19 -1.57 4.71
C ALA A 161 14.07 -0.81 3.39
N TYR A 162 13.86 -1.52 2.28
CA TYR A 162 13.62 -0.87 0.98
C TYR A 162 12.28 -0.16 0.93
N LEU A 163 11.22 -0.69 1.57
CA LEU A 163 9.94 -0.01 1.71
C LEU A 163 10.10 1.31 2.49
N LEU A 164 10.83 1.32 3.60
CA LEU A 164 11.13 2.53 4.34
C LEU A 164 11.87 3.56 3.48
N LYS A 165 12.82 3.11 2.66
CA LYS A 165 13.53 3.97 1.70
C LYS A 165 12.59 4.55 0.65
N SER A 166 11.71 3.72 0.06
CA SER A 166 10.70 4.18 -0.91
C SER A 166 9.73 5.19 -0.29
N CYS A 167 9.33 4.97 0.96
CA CYS A 167 8.55 5.94 1.73
C CYS A 167 9.28 7.28 1.90
N TRP A 168 10.58 7.25 2.18
CA TRP A 168 11.38 8.46 2.27
C TRP A 168 11.48 9.20 0.93
N GLU A 169 11.71 8.47 -0.15
CA GLU A 169 11.75 9.03 -1.50
C GLU A 169 10.41 9.68 -1.87
N GLU A 170 9.29 9.01 -1.55
CA GLU A 170 7.95 9.57 -1.76
C GLU A 170 7.71 10.83 -0.92
N LEU A 171 8.12 10.86 0.35
CA LEU A 171 8.04 12.07 1.18
C LEU A 171 8.72 13.28 0.52
N LEU A 172 9.85 13.07 -0.16
CA LEU A 172 10.58 14.14 -0.83
C LEU A 172 9.87 14.65 -2.09
N THR A 173 8.95 13.90 -2.66
CA THR A 173 8.11 14.37 -3.80
C THR A 173 7.01 15.30 -3.34
N LEU A 174 6.51 15.15 -2.11
CA LEU A 174 5.36 15.88 -1.60
C LEU A 174 5.61 17.40 -1.55
N PRO A 175 4.59 18.23 -1.82
CA PRO A 175 4.66 19.67 -1.66
C PRO A 175 5.00 20.10 -0.23
N LEU A 176 5.69 21.22 -0.08
CA LEU A 176 6.13 21.74 1.23
C LEU A 176 4.96 21.89 2.20
N VAL A 177 3.85 22.43 1.74
CA VAL A 177 2.64 22.62 2.58
C VAL A 177 2.07 21.28 3.06
N THR A 178 2.16 20.24 2.27
CA THR A 178 1.74 18.87 2.64
C THR A 178 2.63 18.32 3.74
N LEU A 179 3.96 18.43 3.58
CA LEU A 179 4.93 18.02 4.61
C LEU A 179 4.73 18.76 5.94
N GLU A 180 4.43 20.06 5.89
CA GLU A 180 4.10 20.85 7.08
C GLU A 180 2.85 20.33 7.80
N GLN A 181 1.81 19.96 7.05
CA GLN A 181 0.59 19.39 7.63
C GLN A 181 0.85 17.99 8.20
N LEU A 182 1.61 17.15 7.52
CA LEU A 182 1.99 15.82 8.00
C LEU A 182 2.78 15.92 9.29
N HIS A 183 3.84 16.75 9.31
CA HIS A 183 4.65 16.96 10.53
C HIS A 183 3.78 17.45 11.69
N LYS A 184 2.95 18.47 11.49
CA LYS A 184 2.07 19.01 12.54
C LYS A 184 1.12 17.97 13.12
N ARG A 185 0.66 16.99 12.32
CA ARG A 185 -0.31 15.98 12.73
C ARG A 185 0.33 14.69 13.25
N SER A 186 1.60 14.45 12.94
CA SER A 186 2.32 13.22 13.27
C SER A 186 2.48 12.94 14.76
N PHE A 187 2.41 13.96 15.61
CA PHE A 187 2.46 13.79 17.07
C PHE A 187 1.26 13.03 17.66
N ARG A 188 0.22 12.77 16.86
CA ARG A 188 -0.96 11.96 17.23
C ARG A 188 -0.86 10.53 16.75
N LEU A 189 0.16 10.19 16.00
CA LEU A 189 0.38 8.84 15.47
C LEU A 189 0.95 7.91 16.56
N ARG A 190 0.79 6.61 16.36
CA ARG A 190 1.37 5.59 17.26
C ARG A 190 2.88 5.47 17.09
N SER A 191 3.36 5.71 15.88
CA SER A 191 4.77 5.68 15.51
C SER A 191 5.45 7.05 15.69
N ASN A 192 6.76 7.03 15.93
CA ASN A 192 7.57 8.24 16.07
C ASN A 192 7.91 8.85 14.69
N LEU A 193 6.90 9.10 13.84
CA LEU A 193 7.07 9.62 12.46
C LEU A 193 7.39 11.12 12.41
N ALA A 194 7.19 11.85 13.50
CA ALA A 194 7.36 13.30 13.52
C ALA A 194 8.77 13.75 13.08
N GLN A 195 9.81 13.02 13.50
CA GLN A 195 11.19 13.33 13.13
C GLN A 195 11.44 13.08 11.63
N LEU A 196 10.90 11.99 11.08
CA LEU A 196 11.03 11.68 9.66
C LEU A 196 10.41 12.77 8.78
N PHE A 197 9.20 13.21 9.12
CA PHE A 197 8.52 14.30 8.39
C PHE A 197 9.25 15.64 8.57
N PHE A 198 9.80 15.92 9.75
CA PHE A 198 10.59 17.10 10.00
C PHE A 198 11.86 17.11 9.14
N ASP A 199 12.58 15.99 9.08
CA ASP A 199 13.81 15.88 8.28
C ASP A 199 13.53 16.08 6.78
N ALA A 200 12.44 15.51 6.26
CA ALA A 200 11.97 15.74 4.90
C ALA A 200 11.65 17.22 4.65
N LEU A 201 10.97 17.86 5.60
CA LEU A 201 10.60 19.27 5.55
C LEU A 201 11.87 20.16 5.49
N VAL A 202 12.85 19.92 6.37
CA VAL A 202 14.11 20.67 6.41
C VAL A 202 14.87 20.51 5.10
N LEU A 203 14.96 19.27 4.59
CA LEU A 203 15.65 19.01 3.33
C LEU A 203 14.96 19.72 2.15
N LYS A 204 13.63 19.69 2.11
CA LYS A 204 12.88 20.36 1.05
C LYS A 204 13.01 21.88 1.11
N ARG A 205 13.00 22.48 2.30
CA ARG A 205 13.22 23.90 2.50
C ARG A 205 14.63 24.38 2.10
N SER A 206 15.64 23.51 2.23
CA SER A 206 17.01 23.83 1.82
C SER A 206 17.19 23.85 0.29
N LYS A 207 16.27 23.22 -0.47
CA LYS A 207 16.27 23.21 -1.93
C LYS A 207 15.25 24.24 -2.40
N VAL A 208 15.69 25.44 -2.78
CA VAL A 208 14.81 26.45 -3.37
C VAL A 208 14.32 25.95 -4.72
N SER A 209 13.08 25.48 -4.77
CA SER A 209 12.39 25.14 -6.02
C SER A 209 11.01 25.78 -6.03
N ILE A 210 10.65 26.40 -7.15
CA ILE A 210 9.28 26.88 -7.36
C ILE A 210 8.44 25.66 -7.70
N ASP A 211 7.43 25.39 -6.89
CA ASP A 211 6.47 24.33 -7.18
C ASP A 211 5.51 24.79 -8.29
N ILE A 212 5.77 24.34 -9.52
CA ILE A 212 4.97 24.69 -10.70
C ILE A 212 3.82 23.70 -10.94
N ASP A 213 3.83 22.55 -10.26
CA ASP A 213 2.92 21.44 -10.50
C ASP A 213 1.64 21.52 -9.66
N HIS A 214 1.60 22.37 -8.65
CA HIS A 214 0.47 22.46 -7.73
C HIS A 214 -0.16 23.86 -7.70
N VAL A 215 -1.46 23.88 -7.41
CA VAL A 215 -2.20 25.07 -6.98
C VAL A 215 -2.44 24.94 -5.48
N PHE A 216 -2.17 26.02 -4.74
CA PHE A 216 -2.32 26.02 -3.29
C PHE A 216 -3.62 26.70 -2.89
N PHE A 217 -4.45 26.00 -2.12
CA PHE A 217 -5.71 26.52 -1.60
C PHE A 217 -5.90 26.07 -0.14
N ASN A 218 -6.08 27.01 0.77
CA ASN A 218 -6.35 26.72 2.20
C ASN A 218 -5.44 25.63 2.82
N LYS A 219 -4.12 25.71 2.60
CA LYS A 219 -3.13 24.72 3.07
C LYS A 219 -3.22 23.34 2.40
N LEU A 220 -3.93 23.24 1.30
CA LEU A 220 -3.92 22.07 0.44
C LEU A 220 -3.07 22.37 -0.80
N ALA A 221 -2.29 21.39 -1.23
CA ALA A 221 -1.65 21.38 -2.53
C ALA A 221 -2.48 20.51 -3.46
N ILE A 222 -3.01 21.11 -4.50
CA ILE A 222 -3.82 20.44 -5.52
C ILE A 222 -2.97 20.33 -6.77
N ARG A 223 -2.70 19.10 -7.22
CA ARG A 223 -1.93 18.87 -8.44
C ARG A 223 -2.66 19.47 -9.64
N LYS A 224 -1.96 20.26 -10.44
CA LYS A 224 -2.47 20.72 -11.72
C LYS A 224 -2.68 19.52 -12.60
N MET A 225 -3.89 19.35 -13.09
CA MET A 225 -4.13 18.35 -14.12
C MET A 225 -3.52 18.84 -15.43
N ALA A 226 -2.78 17.98 -16.12
CA ALA A 226 -2.42 18.25 -17.50
C ALA A 226 -3.72 18.53 -18.30
N PRO A 227 -3.72 19.52 -19.21
CA PRO A 227 -4.87 19.70 -20.08
C PRO A 227 -5.14 18.38 -20.77
N THR A 228 -6.34 17.87 -20.62
CA THR A 228 -6.78 16.68 -21.35
C THR A 228 -6.56 16.98 -22.83
N PRO A 229 -5.80 16.15 -23.58
CA PRO A 229 -5.69 16.36 -25.01
C PRO A 229 -7.12 16.47 -25.56
N LYS A 230 -7.41 17.55 -26.27
CA LYS A 230 -8.64 17.62 -27.04
C LYS A 230 -8.51 16.55 -28.12
N ASN A 231 -9.08 15.37 -27.86
CA ASN A 231 -9.26 14.40 -28.92
C ASN A 231 -10.06 15.12 -30.01
N GLY A 232 -9.58 15.01 -31.24
CA GLY A 232 -10.15 15.68 -32.36
C GLY A 232 -11.67 15.52 -32.42
N ASP A 233 -12.33 16.49 -33.01
CA ASP A 233 -13.77 16.77 -33.03
C ASP A 233 -14.68 15.67 -33.63
N GLU A 234 -14.31 14.42 -33.59
CA GLU A 234 -15.16 13.34 -34.08
C GLU A 234 -16.18 12.98 -32.99
N ILE A 235 -17.37 13.57 -33.11
CA ILE A 235 -18.52 13.27 -32.27
C ILE A 235 -18.99 11.84 -32.61
N VAL A 236 -18.62 10.87 -31.84
CA VAL A 236 -19.10 9.48 -31.97
C VAL A 236 -20.54 9.42 -31.47
N PRO A 237 -21.52 9.09 -32.34
CA PRO A 237 -22.93 9.03 -31.94
C PRO A 237 -23.13 7.84 -30.98
N TYR A 238 -24.01 8.02 -29.99
CA TYR A 238 -24.42 6.93 -29.12
C TYR A 238 -25.17 5.84 -29.94
N PRO A 239 -24.83 4.55 -29.79
CA PRO A 239 -25.48 3.47 -30.52
C PRO A 239 -26.95 3.34 -30.12
N GLN A 240 -27.86 3.54 -31.06
CA GLN A 240 -29.29 3.62 -30.80
C GLN A 240 -29.94 2.22 -30.81
N THR A 241 -29.52 1.35 -31.72
CA THR A 241 -30.14 0.01 -31.87
C THR A 241 -29.42 -1.04 -31.01
N THR A 242 -30.10 -2.16 -30.79
CA THR A 242 -29.52 -3.33 -30.15
C THR A 242 -28.31 -3.86 -30.92
N ASP A 243 -28.40 -3.86 -32.26
CA ASP A 243 -27.31 -4.35 -33.11
C ASP A 243 -26.09 -3.43 -33.07
N ASP A 244 -26.29 -2.11 -33.07
CA ASP A 244 -25.18 -1.14 -32.94
C ASP A 244 -24.45 -1.31 -31.59
N LYS A 245 -25.21 -1.50 -30.50
CA LYS A 245 -24.64 -1.75 -29.16
C LYS A 245 -23.88 -3.06 -29.14
N LEU A 246 -24.43 -4.10 -29.75
CA LEU A 246 -23.79 -5.42 -29.82
C LEU A 246 -22.48 -5.33 -30.60
N LEU A 247 -22.50 -4.72 -31.79
CA LEU A 247 -21.31 -4.54 -32.62
C LEU A 247 -20.22 -3.73 -31.89
N LEU A 248 -20.63 -2.69 -31.18
CA LEU A 248 -19.72 -1.88 -30.36
C LEU A 248 -19.04 -2.73 -29.26
N LEU A 249 -19.83 -3.46 -28.48
CA LEU A 249 -19.33 -4.28 -27.37
C LEU A 249 -18.48 -5.46 -27.85
N GLN A 250 -18.80 -6.06 -28.98
CA GLN A 250 -18.05 -7.16 -29.56
C GLN A 250 -16.66 -6.79 -30.05
N LYS A 251 -16.38 -5.50 -30.30
CA LYS A 251 -15.01 -5.03 -30.63
C LYS A 251 -14.01 -5.37 -29.51
N ALA A 252 -14.43 -5.23 -28.26
CA ALA A 252 -13.56 -5.49 -27.10
C ALA A 252 -13.88 -6.79 -26.37
N ILE A 253 -15.11 -7.33 -26.53
CA ILE A 253 -15.57 -8.56 -25.91
C ILE A 253 -16.12 -9.48 -27.00
N PRO A 254 -15.29 -10.28 -27.70
CA PRO A 254 -15.70 -11.05 -28.88
C PRO A 254 -16.91 -11.97 -28.68
N ASN A 255 -17.08 -12.52 -27.49
CA ASN A 255 -18.17 -13.42 -27.13
C ASN A 255 -19.23 -12.75 -26.26
N PHE A 256 -19.47 -11.44 -26.46
CA PHE A 256 -20.45 -10.70 -25.67
C PHE A 256 -21.86 -11.26 -25.87
N GLU A 257 -22.50 -11.64 -24.77
CA GLU A 257 -23.88 -12.11 -24.75
C GLU A 257 -24.85 -10.93 -24.58
N VAL A 258 -25.85 -10.87 -25.45
CA VAL A 258 -26.90 -9.84 -25.37
C VAL A 258 -27.74 -10.02 -24.10
N ARG A 259 -27.80 -9.01 -23.27
CA ARG A 259 -28.65 -8.94 -22.08
C ARG A 259 -29.64 -7.77 -22.26
N PRO A 260 -30.89 -8.02 -22.63
CA PRO A 260 -31.86 -6.95 -22.95
C PRO A 260 -32.02 -5.92 -21.82
N GLN A 261 -31.95 -6.36 -20.55
CA GLN A 261 -32.06 -5.47 -19.39
C GLN A 261 -30.86 -4.52 -19.28
N GLN A 262 -29.66 -4.98 -19.65
CA GLN A 262 -28.46 -4.17 -19.68
C GLN A 262 -28.58 -3.04 -20.72
N PHE A 263 -29.07 -3.35 -21.90
CA PHE A 263 -29.28 -2.36 -22.96
C PHE A 263 -30.36 -1.34 -22.60
N LYS A 264 -31.47 -1.79 -21.98
CA LYS A 264 -32.47 -0.87 -21.43
C LYS A 264 -31.88 0.07 -20.38
N MET A 265 -31.02 -0.45 -19.50
CA MET A 265 -30.32 0.36 -18.50
C MET A 265 -29.40 1.40 -19.19
N MET A 266 -28.64 1.01 -20.20
CA MET A 266 -27.79 1.92 -20.99
C MET A 266 -28.61 3.08 -21.58
N ASP A 267 -29.71 2.77 -22.23
CA ASP A 267 -30.57 3.77 -22.89
C ASP A 267 -31.20 4.72 -21.87
N SER A 268 -31.73 4.18 -20.79
CA SER A 268 -32.30 4.99 -19.70
C SER A 268 -31.29 5.96 -19.11
N ILE A 269 -30.06 5.50 -18.86
CA ILE A 269 -28.99 6.35 -18.31
C ILE A 269 -28.60 7.43 -19.31
N TYR A 270 -28.41 7.07 -20.58
CA TYR A 270 -28.03 8.03 -21.62
C TYR A 270 -29.09 9.13 -21.78
N GLU A 271 -30.37 8.74 -21.81
CA GLU A 271 -31.51 9.68 -21.89
C GLU A 271 -31.50 10.65 -20.70
N LYS A 272 -31.36 10.12 -19.48
CA LYS A 272 -31.40 10.96 -18.26
C LYS A 272 -30.18 11.86 -18.10
N LEU A 273 -28.99 11.41 -18.49
CA LEU A 273 -27.81 12.28 -18.54
C LEU A 273 -28.04 13.46 -19.49
N ASN A 274 -28.63 13.24 -20.67
CA ASN A 274 -28.95 14.32 -21.61
C ASN A 274 -30.05 15.26 -21.12
N ALA A 275 -31.06 14.70 -20.43
CA ALA A 275 -32.13 15.48 -19.80
C ALA A 275 -31.67 16.24 -18.55
N LYS A 276 -30.47 15.91 -17.99
CA LYS A 276 -29.95 16.42 -16.71
C LYS A 276 -30.91 16.16 -15.55
N GLU A 277 -31.48 14.99 -15.52
CA GLU A 277 -32.44 14.57 -14.50
C GLU A 277 -31.79 13.58 -13.53
N GLU A 278 -32.19 13.65 -12.25
CA GLU A 278 -31.86 12.64 -11.26
C GLU A 278 -32.65 11.37 -11.56
N HIS A 279 -31.97 10.22 -11.46
CA HIS A 279 -32.59 8.93 -11.77
C HIS A 279 -32.07 7.83 -10.86
N VAL A 280 -32.96 7.00 -10.36
CA VAL A 280 -32.63 5.82 -9.54
C VAL A 280 -32.97 4.57 -10.36
N ILE A 281 -31.99 3.67 -10.48
CA ILE A 281 -32.15 2.44 -11.25
C ILE A 281 -31.91 1.27 -10.31
N GLU A 282 -32.93 0.42 -10.17
CA GLU A 282 -32.79 -0.88 -9.53
C GLU A 282 -32.49 -1.95 -10.60
N ALA A 283 -31.42 -2.67 -10.39
CA ALA A 283 -30.94 -3.68 -11.33
C ALA A 283 -30.47 -4.92 -10.57
N SER A 284 -30.98 -6.10 -10.95
CA SER A 284 -30.61 -7.38 -10.34
C SER A 284 -29.12 -7.71 -10.55
N THR A 285 -28.60 -8.66 -9.75
CA THR A 285 -27.24 -9.18 -9.94
C THR A 285 -27.11 -9.91 -11.27
N GLY A 286 -25.93 -9.82 -11.90
CA GLY A 286 -25.63 -10.57 -13.13
C GLY A 286 -26.05 -9.92 -14.44
N ILE A 287 -26.79 -8.81 -14.46
CA ILE A 287 -27.19 -8.13 -15.71
C ILE A 287 -26.07 -7.35 -16.40
N GLY A 288 -24.89 -7.24 -15.79
CA GLY A 288 -23.77 -6.43 -16.33
C GLY A 288 -23.90 -4.94 -16.06
N LYS A 289 -24.27 -4.56 -14.83
CA LYS A 289 -24.47 -3.18 -14.40
C LYS A 289 -23.32 -2.25 -14.77
N THR A 290 -22.09 -2.72 -14.65
CA THR A 290 -20.89 -1.91 -14.86
C THR A 290 -20.83 -1.35 -16.26
N LEU A 291 -20.89 -2.18 -17.28
CA LEU A 291 -20.99 -1.73 -18.67
C LEU A 291 -22.30 -0.95 -18.91
N GLY A 292 -23.37 -1.34 -18.22
CA GLY A 292 -24.69 -0.69 -18.30
C GLY A 292 -24.66 0.80 -17.99
N TYR A 293 -23.79 1.27 -17.06
CA TYR A 293 -23.66 2.70 -16.77
C TYR A 293 -22.40 3.34 -17.38
N LEU A 294 -21.32 2.59 -17.57
CA LEU A 294 -20.08 3.13 -18.13
C LEU A 294 -20.24 3.55 -19.60
N VAL A 295 -20.85 2.68 -20.42
CA VAL A 295 -21.00 2.97 -21.85
C VAL A 295 -21.75 4.29 -22.09
N PRO A 296 -22.98 4.50 -21.58
CA PRO A 296 -23.67 5.77 -21.77
C PRO A 296 -22.93 6.97 -21.18
N ALA A 297 -22.24 6.79 -20.03
CA ALA A 297 -21.47 7.83 -19.40
C ALA A 297 -20.30 8.31 -20.27
N ILE A 298 -19.57 7.39 -20.91
CA ILE A 298 -18.45 7.72 -21.79
C ILE A 298 -18.94 8.46 -23.05
N PHE A 299 -20.01 7.96 -23.68
CA PHE A 299 -20.58 8.66 -24.86
C PHE A 299 -21.05 10.06 -24.51
N TYR A 300 -21.73 10.23 -23.38
CA TYR A 300 -22.15 11.54 -22.91
C TYR A 300 -20.95 12.47 -22.66
N ALA A 301 -19.90 11.97 -21.98
CA ALA A 301 -18.69 12.72 -21.70
C ALA A 301 -18.00 13.19 -22.98
N LYS A 302 -17.84 12.31 -23.97
CA LYS A 302 -17.24 12.63 -25.28
C LYS A 302 -18.05 13.65 -26.07
N GLN A 303 -19.37 13.49 -26.10
CA GLN A 303 -20.26 14.37 -26.88
C GLN A 303 -20.40 15.76 -26.25
N THR A 304 -20.39 15.85 -24.92
CA THR A 304 -20.60 17.11 -24.21
C THR A 304 -19.30 17.77 -23.74
N ASN A 305 -18.17 17.10 -23.87
CA ASN A 305 -16.87 17.48 -23.27
C ASN A 305 -16.96 17.74 -21.76
N GLN A 306 -17.87 17.04 -21.06
CA GLN A 306 -18.06 17.16 -19.62
C GLN A 306 -17.39 15.99 -18.91
N LYS A 307 -16.90 16.23 -17.68
CA LYS A 307 -16.37 15.19 -16.82
C LYS A 307 -17.50 14.51 -16.08
N ILE A 308 -17.43 13.18 -15.98
CA ILE A 308 -18.37 12.37 -15.19
C ILE A 308 -17.64 11.82 -13.99
N GLY A 309 -18.23 11.99 -12.81
CA GLY A 309 -17.78 11.36 -11.58
C GLY A 309 -18.56 10.07 -11.34
N ILE A 310 -17.84 8.97 -11.10
CA ILE A 310 -18.40 7.67 -10.74
C ILE A 310 -17.94 7.32 -9.33
N SER A 311 -18.89 7.04 -8.44
CA SER A 311 -18.61 6.60 -7.08
C SER A 311 -19.02 5.15 -6.92
N THR A 312 -18.19 4.37 -6.25
CA THR A 312 -18.45 2.96 -5.93
C THR A 312 -18.54 2.76 -4.42
N TYR A 313 -19.27 1.74 -4.00
CA TYR A 313 -19.43 1.45 -2.56
C TYR A 313 -18.17 0.85 -1.92
N THR A 314 -17.36 0.10 -2.68
CA THR A 314 -16.16 -0.58 -2.17
C THR A 314 -14.94 -0.30 -3.04
N SER A 315 -13.75 -0.34 -2.43
CA SER A 315 -12.46 -0.26 -3.14
C SER A 315 -12.34 -1.34 -4.23
N HIS A 316 -12.79 -2.56 -3.91
CA HIS A 316 -12.76 -3.68 -4.87
C HIS A 316 -13.54 -3.38 -6.17
N LEU A 317 -14.70 -2.74 -6.07
CA LEU A 317 -15.45 -2.31 -7.26
C LEU A 317 -14.74 -1.20 -8.02
N LEU A 318 -14.04 -0.30 -7.32
CA LEU A 318 -13.22 0.73 -7.96
C LEU A 318 -12.07 0.10 -8.74
N ASP A 319 -11.40 -0.89 -8.16
CA ASP A 319 -10.30 -1.61 -8.80
C ASP A 319 -10.76 -2.38 -10.02
N GLN A 320 -11.89 -3.09 -9.91
CA GLN A 320 -12.50 -3.76 -11.04
C GLN A 320 -12.76 -2.78 -12.19
N LEU A 321 -13.27 -1.58 -11.89
CA LEU A 321 -13.47 -0.54 -12.89
C LEU A 321 -12.16 -0.12 -13.57
N LEU A 322 -11.13 0.17 -12.78
CA LEU A 322 -9.87 0.71 -13.28
C LEU A 322 -9.02 -0.32 -14.03
N GLN A 323 -8.99 -1.57 -13.55
CA GLN A 323 -8.10 -2.59 -14.09
C GLN A 323 -8.74 -3.47 -15.17
N ASN A 324 -10.06 -3.64 -15.12
CA ASN A 324 -10.74 -4.55 -16.04
C ASN A 324 -11.67 -3.80 -17.02
N GLU A 325 -12.58 -2.97 -16.51
CA GLU A 325 -13.67 -2.45 -17.32
C GLU A 325 -13.24 -1.26 -18.19
N ILE A 326 -12.49 -0.31 -17.64
CA ILE A 326 -12.03 0.87 -18.39
C ILE A 326 -11.08 0.48 -19.53
N PRO A 327 -10.08 -0.41 -19.35
CA PRO A 327 -9.23 -0.87 -20.45
C PRO A 327 -10.00 -1.57 -21.58
N VAL A 328 -11.07 -2.30 -21.24
CA VAL A 328 -11.97 -2.88 -22.27
C VAL A 328 -12.70 -1.79 -23.05
N LEU A 329 -13.18 -0.76 -22.36
CA LEU A 329 -13.90 0.35 -23.00
C LEU A 329 -12.99 1.21 -23.88
N GLU A 330 -11.71 1.36 -23.54
CA GLU A 330 -10.72 2.05 -24.39
C GLU A 330 -10.50 1.36 -25.73
N GLN A 331 -10.69 0.04 -25.81
CA GLN A 331 -10.59 -0.73 -27.07
C GLN A 331 -11.83 -0.56 -27.96
N MET A 332 -12.95 -0.09 -27.40
CA MET A 332 -14.21 0.08 -28.13
C MET A 332 -14.30 1.42 -28.87
N LEU A 333 -13.57 2.42 -28.39
CA LEU A 333 -13.67 3.84 -28.77
C LEU A 333 -12.45 4.33 -29.52
#